data_8e603135cefdef716da02a67273b97a2
#
_entry.id   8e603135cefdef716da02a67273b97a2
#
_cell.length_a   1.000
_cell.length_b   1.000
_cell.length_c   1.000
_cell.angle_alpha   90.00
_cell.angle_beta   90.00
_cell.angle_gamma   90.00
#
_symmetry.space_group_name_H-M   'P 1'
#
loop_
_entity.id
_entity.type
_entity.pdbx_description
1 polymer ?
#
loop_
_entity_poly.entity_id
_entity_poly.type
_entity_poly.pdbx_seq_one_letter_code
_entity_poly.pdbx_strand_id
1 'polypeptide(L)'
;DVYKRQVFDVRQAGIPVIVLIGGSNGCYGGIGIVAKCCDHMIISEEGRLSVSGPEVIEAAKGVEEFDARDRALVWRTMGGKHRYLMGDADLIVPDDVNAFRDAAISLLGASRPLTLEAVMQEHQALQTRMQRFSDCADATQIWQALGVADAKNVPLAEIPEFLEMSAHVR
;
A
#
# COMPACT_ATOMS: atom_id res chain seq x y z
N ASP A 1 -15.37 -5.79 13.02
CA ASP A 1 -16.36 -4.75 12.67
C ASP A 1 -16.33 -3.54 13.59
N VAL A 2 -16.09 -3.71 14.90
CA VAL A 2 -16.06 -2.60 15.87
C VAL A 2 -14.97 -1.58 15.53
N TYR A 3 -13.74 -2.02 15.26
CA TYR A 3 -12.63 -1.12 14.94
C TYR A 3 -12.86 -0.32 13.65
N LYS A 4 -13.40 -0.93 12.62
CA LYS A 4 -13.75 -0.21 11.37
C LYS A 4 -14.77 0.89 11.62
N ARG A 5 -15.80 0.58 12.41
CA ARG A 5 -16.82 1.56 12.80
C ARG A 5 -16.21 2.72 13.58
N GLN A 6 -15.34 2.44 14.56
CA GLN A 6 -14.64 3.48 15.33
C GLN A 6 -13.81 4.41 14.43
N VAL A 7 -13.06 3.85 13.46
CA VAL A 7 -12.31 4.66 12.49
C VAL A 7 -13.26 5.57 11.69
N PHE A 8 -14.38 5.03 11.21
CA PHE A 8 -15.35 5.82 10.45
C PHE A 8 -16.02 6.90 11.29
N ASP A 9 -16.37 6.62 12.56
CA ASP A 9 -16.96 7.60 13.47
C ASP A 9 -15.99 8.78 13.73
N VAL A 10 -14.69 8.49 13.90
CA VAL A 10 -13.63 9.51 14.07
C VAL A 10 -13.46 10.34 12.79
N ARG A 11 -13.42 9.71 11.62
CA ARG A 11 -13.33 10.40 10.33
C ARG A 11 -14.56 11.29 10.06
N GLN A 12 -15.77 10.82 10.39
CA GLN A 12 -16.99 11.63 10.27
C GLN A 12 -16.98 12.86 11.18
N ALA A 13 -16.28 12.78 12.32
CA ALA A 13 -16.07 13.94 13.20
C ALA A 13 -15.03 14.93 12.63
N GLY A 14 -14.48 14.69 11.45
CA GLY A 14 -13.48 15.55 10.80
C GLY A 14 -12.07 15.41 11.39
N ILE A 15 -11.82 14.33 12.13
CA ILE A 15 -10.51 14.05 12.72
C ILE A 15 -9.76 13.08 11.80
N PRO A 16 -8.60 13.47 11.24
CA PRO A 16 -7.84 12.61 10.36
C PRO A 16 -7.30 11.38 11.11
N VAL A 17 -7.48 10.21 10.52
CA VAL A 17 -6.93 8.94 11.02
C VAL A 17 -5.84 8.50 10.07
N ILE A 18 -4.59 8.51 10.56
CA ILE A 18 -3.40 8.19 9.76
C ILE A 18 -2.87 6.83 10.21
N VAL A 19 -2.69 5.89 9.28
CA VAL A 19 -2.04 4.62 9.56
C VAL A 19 -0.59 4.66 9.11
N LEU A 20 0.30 4.15 9.96
CA LEU A 20 1.74 4.02 9.70
C LEU A 20 2.06 2.53 9.59
N ILE A 21 2.62 2.12 8.46
CA ILE A 21 2.99 0.72 8.18
C ILE A 21 4.48 0.64 7.93
N GLY A 22 5.20 0.05 8.87
CA GLY A 22 6.65 -0.12 8.78
C GLY A 22 7.13 -1.37 9.49
N GLY A 23 8.44 -1.58 9.47
CA GLY A 23 9.10 -2.70 10.12
C GLY A 23 8.86 -4.05 9.44
N SER A 24 9.38 -5.10 10.08
CA SER A 24 9.48 -6.44 9.48
C SER A 24 8.22 -7.29 9.52
N ASN A 25 7.19 -6.92 10.30
CA ASN A 25 6.07 -7.83 10.58
C ASN A 25 4.89 -7.74 9.59
N GLY A 26 4.76 -6.66 8.86
CA GLY A 26 3.67 -6.46 7.90
C GLY A 26 2.28 -6.24 8.52
N CYS A 27 1.40 -5.62 7.76
CA CYS A 27 0.01 -5.33 8.10
C CYS A 27 -0.90 -6.28 7.32
N TYR A 28 -1.37 -7.36 7.96
CA TYR A 28 -2.11 -8.44 7.32
C TYR A 28 -3.47 -8.68 7.95
N GLY A 29 -4.35 -9.36 7.23
CA GLY A 29 -5.66 -9.80 7.72
C GLY A 29 -6.56 -8.64 8.11
N GLY A 30 -7.25 -8.80 9.24
CA GLY A 30 -8.22 -7.82 9.73
C GLY A 30 -7.65 -6.42 9.95
N ILE A 31 -6.39 -6.31 10.40
CA ILE A 31 -5.74 -5.01 10.59
C ILE A 31 -5.44 -4.32 9.25
N GLY A 32 -5.10 -5.08 8.19
CA GLY A 32 -4.96 -4.54 6.85
C GLY A 32 -6.25 -3.95 6.32
N ILE A 33 -7.40 -4.57 6.63
CA ILE A 33 -8.72 -4.03 6.28
C ILE A 33 -9.02 -2.75 7.07
N VAL A 34 -8.68 -2.70 8.37
CA VAL A 34 -8.84 -1.49 9.19
C VAL A 34 -7.94 -0.36 8.67
N ALA A 35 -6.72 -0.67 8.28
CA ALA A 35 -5.79 0.30 7.69
C ALA A 35 -6.37 0.98 6.45
N LYS A 36 -7.05 0.24 5.58
CA LYS A 36 -7.75 0.79 4.40
C LYS A 36 -8.99 1.62 4.74
N CYS A 37 -9.47 1.58 5.97
CA CYS A 37 -10.55 2.47 6.44
C CYS A 37 -10.04 3.83 6.92
N CYS A 38 -8.73 4.02 7.11
CA CYS A 38 -8.12 5.27 7.55
C CYS A 38 -8.14 6.34 6.44
N ASP A 39 -7.98 7.62 6.80
CA ASP A 39 -7.90 8.72 5.84
C ASP A 39 -6.63 8.66 5.02
N HIS A 40 -5.52 8.40 5.68
CA HIS A 40 -4.19 8.40 5.07
C HIS A 40 -3.40 7.18 5.48
N MET A 41 -2.59 6.72 4.56
CA MET A 41 -1.66 5.63 4.78
C MET A 41 -0.24 6.06 4.42
N ILE A 42 0.66 5.93 5.39
CA ILE A 42 2.10 6.10 5.19
C ILE A 42 2.73 4.71 5.33
N ILE A 43 3.51 4.31 4.34
CA ILE A 43 4.19 3.02 4.35
C ILE A 43 5.69 3.22 4.23
N SER A 44 6.49 2.41 4.95
CA SER A 44 7.92 2.39 4.69
C SER A 44 8.28 1.43 3.56
N GLU A 45 9.51 1.52 3.08
CA GLU A 45 10.04 0.56 2.10
C GLU A 45 10.02 -0.89 2.63
N GLU A 46 10.23 -1.08 3.93
CA GLU A 46 10.14 -2.38 4.61
C GLU A 46 8.68 -2.79 4.92
N GLY A 47 7.78 -1.84 4.93
CA GLY A 47 6.36 -2.07 5.24
C GLY A 47 5.71 -3.01 4.23
N ARG A 48 4.81 -3.86 4.73
CA ARG A 48 4.07 -4.82 3.90
C ARG A 48 2.59 -4.74 4.22
N LEU A 49 1.77 -4.72 3.18
CA LEU A 49 0.31 -4.64 3.31
C LEU A 49 -0.34 -5.69 2.41
N SER A 50 -1.15 -6.57 2.99
CA SER A 50 -1.97 -7.53 2.26
C SER A 50 -3.15 -8.01 3.10
N VAL A 51 -4.14 -8.62 2.46
CA VAL A 51 -5.25 -9.30 3.16
C VAL A 51 -4.76 -10.57 3.84
N SER A 52 -3.84 -11.31 3.19
CA SER A 52 -3.26 -12.54 3.74
C SER A 52 -1.75 -12.38 3.89
N GLY A 53 -1.18 -12.93 4.96
CA GLY A 53 0.28 -13.04 5.10
C GLY A 53 0.88 -14.01 4.08
N PRO A 54 2.20 -13.91 3.82
CA PRO A 54 2.87 -14.77 2.83
C PRO A 54 2.67 -16.26 3.10
N GLU A 55 2.76 -16.70 4.34
CA GLU A 55 2.60 -18.10 4.72
C GLU A 55 1.18 -18.63 4.48
N VAL A 56 0.18 -17.75 4.61
CA VAL A 56 -1.22 -18.11 4.33
C VAL A 56 -1.45 -18.27 2.83
N ILE A 57 -0.80 -17.44 2.02
CA ILE A 57 -0.88 -17.53 0.56
C ILE A 57 -0.18 -18.81 0.08
N GLU A 58 1.02 -19.10 0.60
CA GLU A 58 1.75 -20.33 0.31
C GLU A 58 0.92 -21.57 0.67
N ALA A 59 0.30 -21.58 1.86
CA ALA A 59 -0.54 -22.70 2.28
C ALA A 59 -1.76 -22.92 1.37
N ALA A 60 -2.29 -21.86 0.77
CA ALA A 60 -3.46 -21.94 -0.10
C ALA A 60 -3.12 -22.28 -1.55
N LYS A 61 -1.96 -21.84 -2.05
CA LYS A 61 -1.56 -21.97 -3.46
C LYS A 61 -0.51 -23.05 -3.71
N GLY A 62 0.30 -23.35 -2.70
CA GLY A 62 1.49 -24.21 -2.81
C GLY A 62 2.77 -23.39 -3.01
N VAL A 63 3.88 -23.94 -2.51
CA VAL A 63 5.21 -23.32 -2.57
C VAL A 63 5.69 -23.06 -4.00
N GLU A 64 5.23 -23.86 -4.97
CA GLU A 64 5.60 -23.71 -6.37
C GLU A 64 5.01 -22.44 -7.01
N GLU A 65 3.82 -22.01 -6.53
CA GLU A 65 3.19 -20.78 -7.01
C GLU A 65 3.57 -19.56 -6.18
N PHE A 66 3.77 -19.74 -4.87
CA PHE A 66 4.12 -18.64 -3.96
C PHE A 66 4.96 -19.17 -2.81
N ASP A 67 6.27 -18.92 -2.83
CA ASP A 67 7.18 -19.25 -1.74
C ASP A 67 7.25 -18.06 -0.75
N ALA A 68 6.73 -18.26 0.46
CA ALA A 68 6.75 -17.24 1.52
C ALA A 68 8.17 -16.88 1.99
N ARG A 69 9.18 -17.72 1.69
CA ARG A 69 10.59 -17.49 2.02
C ARG A 69 11.32 -16.69 0.94
N ASP A 70 10.76 -16.62 -0.27
CA ASP A 70 11.28 -15.73 -1.32
C ASP A 70 10.97 -14.27 -0.96
N ARG A 71 11.93 -13.64 -0.29
CA ARG A 71 11.80 -12.25 0.14
C ARG A 71 11.55 -11.31 -1.04
N ALA A 72 12.18 -11.54 -2.17
CA ALA A 72 12.01 -10.72 -3.36
C ALA A 72 10.58 -10.81 -3.89
N LEU A 73 9.99 -12.01 -3.94
CA LEU A 73 8.60 -12.22 -4.32
C LEU A 73 7.64 -11.54 -3.33
N VAL A 74 7.86 -11.73 -2.03
CA VAL A 74 7.04 -11.11 -0.98
C VAL A 74 7.06 -9.58 -1.08
N TRP A 75 8.24 -8.97 -1.24
CA TRP A 75 8.35 -7.50 -1.38
C TRP A 75 7.72 -6.99 -2.69
N ARG A 76 7.89 -7.69 -3.80
CA ARG A 76 7.23 -7.33 -5.07
C ARG A 76 5.71 -7.39 -4.98
N THR A 77 5.17 -8.31 -4.18
CA THR A 77 3.72 -8.56 -4.11
C THR A 77 3.02 -7.67 -3.09
N MET A 78 3.62 -7.42 -1.94
CA MET A 78 2.96 -6.74 -0.82
C MET A 78 3.80 -5.66 -0.15
N GLY A 79 5.00 -5.38 -0.66
CA GLY A 79 5.92 -4.39 -0.11
C GLY A 79 5.52 -2.95 -0.38
N GLY A 80 6.11 -2.02 0.39
CA GLY A 80 5.77 -0.60 0.40
C GLY A 80 5.83 0.06 -0.97
N LYS A 81 6.89 -0.18 -1.75
CA LYS A 81 7.03 0.40 -3.10
C LYS A 81 5.90 -0.03 -4.03
N HIS A 82 5.55 -1.33 -4.02
CA HIS A 82 4.42 -1.82 -4.81
C HIS A 82 3.10 -1.17 -4.37
N ARG A 83 2.83 -1.12 -3.07
CA ARG A 83 1.60 -0.53 -2.53
C ARG A 83 1.51 0.97 -2.78
N TYR A 84 2.62 1.67 -2.74
CA TYR A 84 2.68 3.08 -3.13
C TYR A 84 2.35 3.27 -4.63
N LEU A 85 2.98 2.52 -5.52
CA LEU A 85 2.71 2.58 -6.96
C LEU A 85 1.26 2.21 -7.32
N MET A 86 0.67 1.28 -6.58
CA MET A 86 -0.73 0.92 -6.74
C MET A 86 -1.71 1.96 -6.17
N GLY A 87 -1.23 3.02 -5.52
CA GLY A 87 -2.08 4.03 -4.90
C GLY A 87 -2.75 3.57 -3.60
N ASP A 88 -2.25 2.50 -2.99
CA ASP A 88 -2.77 2.03 -1.70
C ASP A 88 -2.26 2.88 -0.55
N ALA A 89 -1.03 3.37 -0.63
CA ALA A 89 -0.44 4.28 0.35
C ALA A 89 -0.30 5.70 -0.23
N ASP A 90 -0.50 6.72 0.58
CA ASP A 90 -0.37 8.14 0.19
C ASP A 90 1.09 8.58 0.13
N LEU A 91 1.88 8.15 1.08
CA LEU A 91 3.31 8.45 1.17
C LEU A 91 4.12 7.18 1.40
N ILE A 92 5.32 7.17 0.85
CA ILE A 92 6.35 6.18 1.16
C ILE A 92 7.56 6.88 1.77
N VAL A 93 8.11 6.28 2.82
CA VAL A 93 9.22 6.84 3.60
C VAL A 93 10.27 5.77 3.90
N PRO A 94 11.52 6.13 4.21
CA PRO A 94 12.48 5.22 4.84
C PRO A 94 11.89 4.63 6.13
N ASP A 95 12.32 3.44 6.53
CA ASP A 95 11.85 2.77 7.76
C ASP A 95 12.50 3.40 9.01
N ASP A 96 12.21 4.68 9.24
CA ASP A 96 12.75 5.51 10.31
C ASP A 96 11.64 6.30 11.02
N VAL A 97 11.69 6.34 12.34
CA VAL A 97 10.66 6.99 13.17
C VAL A 97 10.52 8.48 12.87
N ASN A 98 11.61 9.19 12.58
CA ASN A 98 11.55 10.61 12.26
C ASN A 98 10.91 10.85 10.89
N ALA A 99 11.22 9.99 9.91
CA ALA A 99 10.59 10.03 8.60
C ALA A 99 9.08 9.81 8.69
N PHE A 100 8.62 8.83 9.47
CA PHE A 100 7.20 8.63 9.73
C PHE A 100 6.55 9.83 10.43
N ARG A 101 7.21 10.38 11.47
CA ARG A 101 6.71 11.54 12.20
C ARG A 101 6.52 12.74 11.25
N ASP A 102 7.52 13.06 10.46
CA ASP A 102 7.49 14.23 9.59
C ASP A 102 6.45 14.07 8.47
N ALA A 103 6.33 12.86 7.92
CA ALA A 103 5.27 12.52 6.98
C ALA A 103 3.87 12.62 7.61
N ALA A 104 3.69 12.11 8.83
CA ALA A 104 2.42 12.22 9.53
C ALA A 104 2.03 13.66 9.83
N ILE A 105 2.99 14.50 10.26
CA ILE A 105 2.77 15.93 10.51
C ILE A 105 2.31 16.62 9.21
N SER A 106 2.87 16.29 8.05
CA SER A 106 2.48 16.89 6.77
C SER A 106 1.02 16.61 6.37
N LEU A 107 0.43 15.55 6.93
CA LEU A 107 -0.96 15.14 6.67
C LEU A 107 -1.95 15.61 7.75
N LEU A 108 -1.48 16.24 8.83
CA LEU A 108 -2.36 16.81 9.84
C LEU A 108 -3.20 17.93 9.23
N GLY A 109 -4.51 17.84 9.40
CA GLY A 109 -5.47 18.79 8.81
C GLY A 109 -5.98 18.42 7.41
N ALA A 110 -5.45 17.38 6.79
CA ALA A 110 -5.89 16.88 5.50
C ALA A 110 -6.95 15.77 5.65
N SER A 111 -8.01 16.01 6.43
CA SER A 111 -9.10 15.02 6.57
C SER A 111 -9.81 14.81 5.24
N ARG A 112 -10.08 13.55 4.93
CA ARG A 112 -10.88 13.14 3.74
C ARG A 112 -12.27 12.74 4.19
N PRO A 113 -13.32 13.50 3.81
CA PRO A 113 -14.68 13.16 4.21
C PRO A 113 -15.08 11.80 3.65
N LEU A 114 -15.69 10.97 4.51
CA LEU A 114 -16.25 9.69 4.11
C LEU A 114 -17.66 9.93 3.55
N THR A 115 -17.75 10.18 2.24
CA THR A 115 -19.00 10.35 1.52
C THR A 115 -19.31 9.15 0.64
N LEU A 116 -20.59 8.97 0.28
CA LEU A 116 -20.97 7.93 -0.69
C LEU A 116 -20.26 8.11 -2.03
N GLU A 117 -20.12 9.36 -2.46
CA GLU A 117 -19.41 9.68 -3.71
C GLU A 117 -17.95 9.25 -3.65
N ALA A 118 -17.22 9.54 -2.56
CA ALA A 118 -15.84 9.10 -2.37
C ALA A 118 -15.71 7.56 -2.40
N VAL A 119 -16.65 6.85 -1.78
CA VAL A 119 -16.68 5.38 -1.80
C VAL A 119 -16.93 4.85 -3.22
N MET A 120 -17.82 5.47 -3.98
CA MET A 120 -18.09 5.09 -5.36
C MET A 120 -16.89 5.36 -6.28
N GLN A 121 -16.20 6.48 -6.10
CA GLN A 121 -14.99 6.81 -6.85
C GLN A 121 -13.87 5.81 -6.56
N GLU A 122 -13.65 5.46 -5.30
CA GLU A 122 -12.67 4.43 -4.92
C GLU A 122 -13.02 3.06 -5.52
N HIS A 123 -14.29 2.66 -5.47
CA HIS A 123 -14.75 1.42 -6.09
C HIS A 123 -14.46 1.40 -7.60
N GLN A 124 -14.77 2.49 -8.31
CA GLN A 124 -14.50 2.62 -9.74
C GLN A 124 -13.00 2.57 -10.04
N ALA A 125 -12.17 3.22 -9.22
CA ALA A 125 -10.72 3.19 -9.36
C ALA A 125 -10.16 1.77 -9.18
N LEU A 126 -10.68 1.01 -8.20
CA LEU A 126 -10.30 -0.38 -7.97
C LEU A 126 -10.71 -1.29 -9.15
N GLN A 127 -11.92 -1.12 -9.70
CA GLN A 127 -12.36 -1.87 -10.88
C GLN A 127 -11.48 -1.57 -12.09
N THR A 128 -11.18 -0.31 -12.34
CA THR A 128 -10.29 0.10 -13.45
C THR A 128 -8.90 -0.50 -13.29
N ARG A 129 -8.37 -0.51 -12.08
CA ARG A 129 -7.07 -1.12 -11.75
C ARG A 129 -7.08 -2.62 -12.03
N MET A 130 -8.10 -3.33 -11.58
CA MET A 130 -8.25 -4.77 -11.86
C MET A 130 -8.27 -5.07 -13.35
N GLN A 131 -9.06 -4.31 -14.13
CA GLN A 131 -9.13 -4.48 -15.57
C GLN A 131 -7.80 -4.16 -16.27
N ARG A 132 -7.14 -3.06 -15.87
CA ARG A 132 -5.89 -2.62 -16.48
C ARG A 132 -4.75 -3.61 -16.31
N PHE A 133 -4.72 -4.34 -15.19
CA PHE A 133 -3.60 -5.23 -14.84
C PHE A 133 -4.00 -6.71 -14.82
N SER A 134 -5.15 -7.06 -15.40
CA SER A 134 -5.64 -8.46 -15.45
C SER A 134 -4.66 -9.43 -16.09
N ASP A 135 -3.93 -8.97 -17.09
CA ASP A 135 -3.00 -9.79 -17.88
C ASP A 135 -1.56 -9.75 -17.35
N CYS A 136 -1.30 -8.98 -16.29
CA CYS A 136 0.02 -8.92 -15.67
C CYS A 136 0.24 -10.14 -14.77
N ALA A 137 1.30 -10.90 -15.03
CA ALA A 137 1.64 -12.09 -14.25
C ALA A 137 2.32 -11.74 -12.91
N ASP A 138 3.03 -10.59 -12.85
CA ASP A 138 3.72 -10.16 -11.64
C ASP A 138 3.76 -8.62 -11.50
N ALA A 139 4.28 -8.16 -10.36
CA ALA A 139 4.38 -6.74 -10.05
C ALA A 139 5.34 -5.99 -11.01
N THR A 140 6.37 -6.64 -11.55
CA THR A 140 7.30 -6.00 -12.48
C THR A 140 6.59 -5.60 -13.78
N GLN A 141 5.70 -6.45 -14.28
CA GLN A 141 4.87 -6.14 -15.44
C GLN A 141 3.89 -5.00 -15.15
N ILE A 142 3.31 -4.97 -13.94
CA ILE A 142 2.46 -3.85 -13.49
C ILE A 142 3.26 -2.54 -13.49
N TRP A 143 4.47 -2.54 -12.94
CA TRP A 143 5.31 -1.33 -12.89
C TRP A 143 5.70 -0.85 -14.29
N GLN A 144 5.99 -1.77 -15.22
CA GLN A 144 6.20 -1.44 -16.63
C GLN A 144 4.96 -0.84 -17.28
N ALA A 145 3.77 -1.42 -17.04
CA ALA A 145 2.51 -0.91 -17.55
C ALA A 145 2.10 0.45 -16.94
N LEU A 146 2.58 0.75 -15.73
CA LEU A 146 2.48 2.08 -15.11
C LEU A 146 3.46 3.08 -15.71
N GLY A 147 4.48 2.62 -16.45
CA GLY A 147 5.51 3.46 -17.05
C GLY A 147 6.65 3.80 -16.08
N VAL A 148 6.84 3.05 -15.00
CA VAL A 148 7.95 3.27 -14.08
C VAL A 148 9.27 3.11 -14.81
N ALA A 149 10.14 4.12 -14.74
CA ALA A 149 11.47 4.05 -15.31
C ALA A 149 12.26 2.94 -14.63
N ASP A 150 12.90 2.07 -15.42
CA ASP A 150 13.69 0.94 -14.94
C ASP A 150 12.97 0.07 -13.87
N ALA A 151 11.80 -0.44 -14.23
CA ALA A 151 10.95 -1.25 -13.34
C ALA A 151 11.69 -2.43 -12.67
N LYS A 152 12.77 -2.94 -13.29
CA LYS A 152 13.57 -4.03 -12.72
C LYS A 152 14.41 -3.58 -11.53
N ASN A 153 14.78 -2.31 -11.47
CA ASN A 153 15.59 -1.72 -10.41
C ASN A 153 14.75 -1.22 -9.22
N VAL A 154 13.43 -1.15 -9.34
CA VAL A 154 12.52 -0.72 -8.25
C VAL A 154 12.82 -1.38 -6.90
N PRO A 155 13.07 -2.71 -6.80
CA PRO A 155 13.38 -3.34 -5.52
C PRO A 155 14.67 -2.85 -4.86
N LEU A 156 15.66 -2.44 -5.67
CA LEU A 156 17.00 -2.04 -5.22
C LEU A 156 17.17 -0.54 -5.00
N ALA A 157 16.31 0.28 -5.64
CA ALA A 157 16.40 1.73 -5.57
C ALA A 157 16.11 2.24 -4.15
N GLU A 158 16.91 3.14 -3.66
CA GLU A 158 16.62 3.90 -2.42
C GLU A 158 15.37 4.78 -2.60
N ILE A 159 14.73 5.21 -1.52
CA ILE A 159 13.47 5.97 -1.59
C ILE A 159 13.56 7.23 -2.47
N PRO A 160 14.61 8.07 -2.40
CA PRO A 160 14.70 9.25 -3.28
C PRO A 160 14.74 8.87 -4.76
N GLU A 161 15.56 7.90 -5.14
CA GLU A 161 15.67 7.39 -6.50
C GLU A 161 14.35 6.76 -6.97
N PHE A 162 13.72 5.96 -6.13
CA PHE A 162 12.42 5.35 -6.41
C PHE A 162 11.34 6.41 -6.67
N LEU A 163 11.30 7.48 -5.91
CA LEU A 163 10.35 8.57 -6.11
C LEU A 163 10.58 9.30 -7.43
N GLU A 164 11.84 9.50 -7.84
CA GLU A 164 12.19 10.04 -9.16
C GLU A 164 11.73 9.11 -10.29
N MET A 165 12.00 7.79 -10.17
CA MET A 165 11.57 6.78 -11.15
C MET A 165 10.06 6.71 -11.32
N SER A 166 9.30 7.06 -10.31
CA SER A 166 7.83 6.95 -10.25
C SER A 166 7.09 8.29 -10.31
N ALA A 167 7.78 9.40 -10.47
CA ALA A 167 7.20 10.76 -10.38
C ALA A 167 6.04 11.03 -11.34
N HIS A 168 5.99 10.34 -12.49
CA HIS A 168 4.94 10.49 -13.49
C HIS A 168 3.79 9.49 -13.32
N VAL A 169 3.88 8.58 -12.35
CA VAL A 169 2.86 7.54 -12.09
C VAL A 169 1.76 8.08 -11.18
N ARG A 170 2.06 9.16 -10.42
CA ARG A 170 1.16 9.75 -9.40
C ARG A 170 1.03 11.26 -9.53
#